data_85bd2d7d2eed5aa7315e89c489003fd2
#
_entry.id   85bd2d7d2eed5aa7315e89c489003fd2
#
_cell.length_a   1.000
_cell.length_b   1.000
_cell.length_c   1.000
_cell.angle_alpha   90.00
_cell.angle_beta   90.00
_cell.angle_gamma   90.00
#
_symmetry.space_group_name_H-M   'P 1'
#
loop_
_entity.id
_entity.type
_entity.pdbx_description
1 polymer ?
#
loop_
_entity_poly.entity_id
_entity_poly.type
_entity_poly.pdbx_seq_one_letter_code
_entity_poly.pdbx_strand_id
1 'polypeptide(L)'
;MIDRITEATIHYLGRQIEAGAEVVKLFDSWAGSLAPEMFARFSIEPTRKIVAALRERYPGVPVIGFPRGAGAMYPGFAEATGVAGIALDSAVPLGWARGAMSPEAAAPRWPGVALQGNLDPMLMVTGGAALTETAKRMVAAMQGVPYIFNLGHGITPDADPAHVEQLLRAVRG
;
A
#
# COMPACT_ATOMS: atom_id res chain seq x y z
N MET A 1 15.02 -12.71 16.59
CA MET A 1 15.32 -12.22 15.23
C MET A 1 14.34 -11.14 14.81
N ILE A 2 13.05 -11.38 14.78
CA ILE A 2 12.02 -10.39 14.35
C ILE A 2 12.12 -9.08 15.14
N ASP A 3 12.25 -9.10 16.46
CA ASP A 3 12.35 -7.87 17.25
C ASP A 3 13.56 -7.01 16.84
N ARG A 4 14.71 -7.63 16.53
CA ARG A 4 15.87 -6.88 16.05
C ARG A 4 15.63 -6.25 14.66
N ILE A 5 14.91 -6.95 13.78
CA ILE A 5 14.51 -6.39 12.47
C ILE A 5 13.55 -5.21 12.69
N THR A 6 12.59 -5.36 13.61
CA THR A 6 11.64 -4.32 13.98
C THR A 6 12.36 -3.06 14.49
N GLU A 7 13.30 -3.22 15.42
CA GLU A 7 14.11 -2.12 15.96
C GLU A 7 14.96 -1.43 14.88
N ALA A 8 15.64 -2.23 14.05
CA ALA A 8 16.43 -1.71 12.95
C ALA A 8 15.56 -0.94 11.93
N THR A 9 14.35 -1.43 11.65
CA THR A 9 13.40 -0.76 10.74
C THR A 9 12.91 0.55 11.32
N ILE A 10 12.58 0.60 12.61
CA ILE A 10 12.20 1.85 13.30
C ILE A 10 13.31 2.88 13.18
N HIS A 11 14.55 2.48 13.45
CA HIS A 11 15.70 3.38 13.33
C HIS A 11 15.90 3.85 11.89
N TYR A 12 15.88 2.93 10.93
CA TYR A 12 16.09 3.23 9.51
C TYR A 12 15.03 4.20 8.96
N LEU A 13 13.75 3.95 9.24
CA LEU A 13 12.67 4.84 8.80
C LEU A 13 12.72 6.19 9.52
N GLY A 14 13.07 6.20 10.81
CA GLY A 14 13.30 7.45 11.54
C GLY A 14 14.37 8.32 10.88
N ARG A 15 15.49 7.72 10.45
CA ARG A 15 16.54 8.44 9.72
C ARG A 15 16.09 8.99 8.36
N GLN A 16 15.19 8.26 7.67
CA GLN A 16 14.60 8.77 6.42
C GLN A 16 13.70 9.99 6.68
N ILE A 17 12.89 9.94 7.73
CA ILE A 17 12.02 11.06 8.13
C ILE A 17 12.89 12.29 8.51
N GLU A 18 13.92 12.10 9.31
CA GLU A 18 14.85 13.16 9.67
C GLU A 18 15.58 13.78 8.47
N ALA A 19 15.77 12.99 7.40
CA ALA A 19 16.32 13.45 6.14
C ALA A 19 15.30 14.11 5.20
N GLY A 20 14.03 14.22 5.62
CA GLY A 20 12.98 14.93 4.88
C GLY A 20 11.93 14.04 4.21
N ALA A 21 11.84 12.75 4.53
CA ALA A 21 10.74 11.92 4.04
C ALA A 21 9.42 12.34 4.68
N GLU A 22 8.45 12.73 3.86
CA GLU A 22 7.12 13.16 4.29
C GLU A 22 6.13 12.00 4.47
N VAL A 23 6.47 10.82 3.92
CA VAL A 23 5.74 9.56 4.06
C VAL A 23 6.71 8.40 4.00
N VAL A 24 6.47 7.34 4.76
CA VAL A 24 7.28 6.13 4.71
C VAL A 24 6.41 4.90 4.41
N LYS A 25 7.00 3.90 3.77
CA LYS A 25 6.29 2.69 3.35
C LYS A 25 7.01 1.43 3.83
N LEU A 26 6.24 0.52 4.43
CA LEU A 26 6.70 -0.80 4.87
C LEU A 26 6.32 -1.85 3.84
N PHE A 27 7.30 -2.56 3.32
CA PHE A 27 7.13 -3.64 2.35
C PHE A 27 7.28 -4.99 3.03
N ASP A 28 6.21 -5.78 3.05
CA ASP A 28 6.23 -7.20 3.42
C ASP A 28 5.84 -8.03 2.20
N SER A 29 6.84 -8.30 1.35
CA SER A 29 6.64 -8.92 0.04
C SER A 29 6.17 -10.38 0.10
N TRP A 30 6.35 -11.05 1.24
CA TRP A 30 6.03 -12.45 1.44
C TRP A 30 4.90 -12.69 2.43
N ALA A 31 4.24 -11.64 2.89
CA ALA A 31 3.14 -11.71 3.86
C ALA A 31 2.05 -12.71 3.48
N GLY A 32 1.66 -12.75 2.21
CA GLY A 32 0.64 -13.66 1.70
C GLY A 32 1.00 -15.15 1.72
N SER A 33 2.26 -15.50 2.01
CA SER A 33 2.69 -16.89 2.18
C SER A 33 2.39 -17.43 3.58
N LEU A 34 1.94 -16.58 4.50
CA LEU A 34 1.71 -16.93 5.89
C LEU A 34 0.26 -17.33 6.14
N ALA A 35 0.06 -18.41 6.91
CA ALA A 35 -1.25 -18.73 7.48
C ALA A 35 -1.69 -17.63 8.47
N PRO A 36 -2.99 -17.45 8.74
CA PRO A 36 -3.52 -16.31 9.50
C PRO A 36 -2.83 -16.07 10.85
N GLU A 37 -2.54 -17.12 11.63
CA GLU A 37 -1.86 -16.98 12.91
C GLU A 37 -0.39 -16.51 12.75
N MET A 38 0.29 -17.02 11.74
CA MET A 38 1.67 -16.63 11.43
C MET A 38 1.71 -15.22 10.83
N PHE A 39 0.71 -14.86 10.03
CA PHE A 39 0.54 -13.50 9.52
C PHE A 39 0.32 -12.50 10.67
N ALA A 40 -0.53 -12.81 11.63
CA ALA A 40 -0.70 -11.97 12.82
C ALA A 40 0.62 -11.79 13.58
N ARG A 41 1.36 -12.88 13.78
CA ARG A 41 2.60 -12.89 14.56
C ARG A 41 3.78 -12.23 13.84
N PHE A 42 3.94 -12.44 12.53
CA PHE A 42 5.16 -12.07 11.79
C PHE A 42 4.97 -10.90 10.82
N SER A 43 3.75 -10.51 10.52
CA SER A 43 3.44 -9.34 9.68
C SER A 43 2.73 -8.25 10.49
N ILE A 44 1.60 -8.52 11.14
CA ILE A 44 0.82 -7.52 11.88
C ILE A 44 1.59 -7.00 13.10
N GLU A 45 2.03 -7.86 13.98
CA GLU A 45 2.64 -7.45 15.25
C GLU A 45 3.92 -6.62 15.09
N PRO A 46 4.89 -6.99 14.21
CA PRO A 46 6.05 -6.14 13.94
C PRO A 46 5.67 -4.81 13.32
N THR A 47 4.76 -4.81 12.34
CA THR A 47 4.29 -3.57 11.70
C THR A 47 3.61 -2.64 12.70
N ARG A 48 2.76 -3.17 13.58
CA ARG A 48 2.11 -2.40 14.66
C ARG A 48 3.12 -1.72 15.57
N LYS A 49 4.18 -2.44 15.99
CA LYS A 49 5.28 -1.88 16.80
C LYS A 49 6.00 -0.74 16.07
N ILE A 50 6.31 -0.93 14.77
CA ILE A 50 6.99 0.08 13.96
C ILE A 50 6.11 1.33 13.84
N VAL A 51 4.83 1.16 13.47
CA VAL A 51 3.89 2.27 13.30
C VAL A 51 3.72 3.04 14.61
N ALA A 52 3.57 2.35 15.74
CA ALA A 52 3.44 2.99 17.05
C ALA A 52 4.67 3.83 17.41
N ALA A 53 5.88 3.28 17.26
CA ALA A 53 7.12 3.98 17.55
C ALA A 53 7.38 5.19 16.63
N LEU A 54 7.05 5.07 15.33
CA LEU A 54 7.18 6.18 14.41
C LEU A 54 6.15 7.28 14.68
N ARG A 55 4.91 6.91 15.00
CA ARG A 55 3.86 7.87 15.36
C ARG A 55 4.20 8.65 16.63
N GLU A 56 4.80 8.01 17.62
CA GLU A 56 5.24 8.66 18.86
C GLU A 56 6.33 9.72 18.58
N ARG A 57 7.31 9.40 17.75
CA ARG A 57 8.44 10.28 17.44
C ARG A 57 8.16 11.31 16.37
N TYR A 58 7.32 10.97 15.39
CA TYR A 58 7.05 11.74 14.19
C TYR A 58 5.54 11.75 13.88
N PRO A 59 4.71 12.37 14.73
CA PRO A 59 3.24 12.26 14.68
C PRO A 59 2.61 12.77 13.37
N GLY A 60 3.32 13.61 12.62
CA GLY A 60 2.85 14.16 11.35
C GLY A 60 3.18 13.30 10.12
N VAL A 61 3.96 12.22 10.25
CA VAL A 61 4.43 11.42 9.12
C VAL A 61 3.60 10.13 8.98
N PRO A 62 2.81 9.99 7.90
CA PRO A 62 2.01 8.80 7.68
C PRO A 62 2.87 7.60 7.28
N VAL A 63 2.42 6.41 7.70
CA VAL A 63 3.02 5.13 7.34
C VAL A 63 2.06 4.39 6.42
N ILE A 64 2.55 3.91 5.27
CA ILE A 64 1.82 3.02 4.36
C ILE A 64 2.31 1.59 4.60
N GLY A 65 1.39 0.65 4.81
CA GLY A 65 1.70 -0.78 4.87
C GLY A 65 1.49 -1.46 3.52
N PHE A 66 2.36 -2.42 3.18
CA PHE A 66 2.19 -3.26 1.99
C PHE A 66 2.40 -4.74 2.33
N PRO A 67 1.42 -5.41 2.95
CA PRO A 67 1.44 -6.86 3.14
C PRO A 67 1.02 -7.56 1.83
N ARG A 68 1.96 -7.70 0.89
CA ARG A 68 1.67 -8.23 -0.43
C ARG A 68 1.08 -9.63 -0.36
N GLY A 69 0.00 -9.86 -1.13
CA GLY A 69 -0.67 -11.15 -1.19
C GLY A 69 -1.54 -11.48 0.02
N ALA A 70 -1.80 -10.52 0.91
CA ALA A 70 -2.59 -10.74 2.13
C ALA A 70 -4.06 -11.11 1.86
N GLY A 71 -4.59 -10.86 0.66
CA GLY A 71 -5.96 -11.24 0.29
C GLY A 71 -7.01 -10.74 1.29
N ALA A 72 -7.84 -11.63 1.82
CA ALA A 72 -8.87 -11.29 2.80
C ALA A 72 -8.32 -10.75 4.14
N MET A 73 -7.02 -10.85 4.40
CA MET A 73 -6.41 -10.35 5.64
C MET A 73 -6.06 -8.84 5.59
N TYR A 74 -6.20 -8.18 4.44
CA TYR A 74 -5.91 -6.74 4.29
C TYR A 74 -6.66 -5.86 5.28
N PRO A 75 -8.00 -5.98 5.48
CA PRO A 75 -8.71 -5.13 6.43
C PRO A 75 -8.24 -5.30 7.87
N GLY A 76 -8.08 -6.54 8.32
CA GLY A 76 -7.56 -6.83 9.66
C GLY A 76 -6.12 -6.34 9.88
N PHE A 77 -5.28 -6.40 8.86
CA PHE A 77 -3.94 -5.82 8.91
C PHE A 77 -4.00 -4.30 9.08
N ALA A 78 -4.79 -3.61 8.27
CA ALA A 78 -4.89 -2.15 8.30
C ALA A 78 -5.41 -1.65 9.65
N GLU A 79 -6.47 -2.27 10.16
CA GLU A 79 -7.06 -1.94 11.47
C GLU A 79 -6.08 -2.20 12.62
N ALA A 80 -5.48 -3.38 12.67
CA ALA A 80 -4.63 -3.79 13.79
C ALA A 80 -3.27 -3.06 13.84
N THR A 81 -2.71 -2.68 12.69
CA THR A 81 -1.42 -1.98 12.63
C THR A 81 -1.54 -0.48 12.80
N GLY A 82 -2.70 0.10 12.47
CA GLY A 82 -2.93 1.53 12.52
C GLY A 82 -2.17 2.32 11.46
N VAL A 83 -1.82 1.70 10.32
CA VAL A 83 -1.24 2.42 9.18
C VAL A 83 -2.20 3.48 8.65
N ALA A 84 -1.67 4.58 8.12
CA ALA A 84 -2.46 5.64 7.51
C ALA A 84 -2.92 5.30 6.08
N GLY A 85 -2.18 4.43 5.42
CA GLY A 85 -2.51 3.93 4.08
C GLY A 85 -2.13 2.48 3.91
N ILE A 86 -2.80 1.80 2.97
CA ILE A 86 -2.49 0.42 2.61
C ILE A 86 -2.27 0.29 1.11
N ALA A 87 -1.14 -0.29 0.75
CA ALA A 87 -0.86 -0.62 -0.64
C ALA A 87 -1.41 -2.02 -0.95
N LEU A 88 -1.97 -2.13 -2.14
CA LEU A 88 -2.63 -3.33 -2.65
C LEU A 88 -1.82 -3.93 -3.80
N ASP A 89 -1.71 -5.24 -3.83
CA ASP A 89 -1.17 -5.92 -5.01
C ASP A 89 -2.22 -6.02 -6.14
N SER A 90 -1.76 -6.34 -7.35
CA SER A 90 -2.59 -6.35 -8.56
C SER A 90 -3.70 -7.41 -8.56
N ALA A 91 -3.65 -8.39 -7.67
CA ALA A 91 -4.69 -9.41 -7.55
C ALA A 91 -5.93 -8.93 -6.78
N VAL A 92 -5.84 -7.80 -6.07
CA VAL A 92 -6.93 -7.26 -5.24
C VAL A 92 -7.91 -6.44 -6.09
N PRO A 93 -9.20 -6.79 -6.17
CA PRO A 93 -10.19 -5.95 -6.83
C PRO A 93 -10.37 -4.62 -6.09
N LEU A 94 -10.16 -3.49 -6.77
CA LEU A 94 -10.27 -2.15 -6.14
C LEU A 94 -11.65 -1.87 -5.55
N GLY A 95 -12.72 -2.31 -6.20
CA GLY A 95 -14.08 -2.15 -5.67
C GLY A 95 -14.28 -2.86 -4.33
N TRP A 96 -13.71 -4.07 -4.19
CA TRP A 96 -13.71 -4.77 -2.90
C TRP A 96 -12.89 -4.02 -1.85
N ALA A 97 -11.69 -3.58 -2.20
CA ALA A 97 -10.81 -2.85 -1.28
C ALA A 97 -11.48 -1.55 -0.80
N ARG A 98 -12.11 -0.80 -1.72
CA ARG A 98 -12.91 0.39 -1.39
C ARG A 98 -14.01 0.05 -0.40
N GLY A 99 -14.81 -0.97 -0.67
CA GLY A 99 -15.93 -1.38 0.19
C GLY A 99 -15.51 -1.97 1.54
N ALA A 100 -14.27 -2.42 1.69
CA ALA A 100 -13.79 -3.05 2.91
C ALA A 100 -12.92 -2.13 3.79
N MET A 101 -12.25 -1.12 3.21
CA MET A 101 -11.17 -0.40 3.91
C MET A 101 -11.21 1.12 3.75
N SER A 102 -12.00 1.69 2.84
CA SER A 102 -12.08 3.15 2.72
C SER A 102 -12.78 3.77 3.94
N PRO A 103 -12.55 5.06 4.22
CA PRO A 103 -13.24 5.76 5.31
C PRO A 103 -14.77 5.71 5.21
N GLU A 104 -15.31 5.63 3.98
CA GLU A 104 -16.76 5.53 3.73
C GLU A 104 -17.34 4.17 4.15
N ALA A 105 -16.54 3.12 4.04
CA ALA A 105 -16.94 1.73 4.33
C ALA A 105 -16.57 1.29 5.74
N ALA A 106 -15.66 2.02 6.38
CA ALA A 106 -15.14 1.69 7.70
C ALA A 106 -16.25 1.74 8.76
N ALA A 107 -16.23 0.77 9.64
CA ALA A 107 -17.13 0.74 10.78
C ALA A 107 -16.89 1.94 11.73
N PRO A 108 -17.86 2.33 12.59
CA PRO A 108 -17.69 3.49 13.48
C PRO A 108 -16.47 3.46 14.39
N ARG A 109 -15.85 2.31 14.55
CA ARG A 109 -14.69 2.07 15.42
C ARG A 109 -13.34 2.25 14.71
N TRP A 110 -13.33 2.37 13.39
CA TRP A 110 -12.12 2.46 12.59
C TRP A 110 -12.29 3.47 11.45
N PRO A 111 -11.44 4.50 11.36
CA PRO A 111 -11.62 5.59 10.40
C PRO A 111 -11.32 5.21 8.94
N GLY A 112 -10.99 3.93 8.66
CA GLY A 112 -10.50 3.52 7.35
C GLY A 112 -9.08 3.98 7.07
N VAL A 113 -8.60 3.71 5.86
CA VAL A 113 -7.25 4.06 5.41
C VAL A 113 -7.27 4.61 3.99
N ALA A 114 -6.24 5.37 3.63
CA ALA A 114 -5.97 5.67 2.23
C ALA A 114 -5.56 4.39 1.48
N LEU A 115 -6.06 4.21 0.26
CA LEU A 115 -5.72 3.06 -0.57
C LEU A 115 -4.64 3.45 -1.59
N GLN A 116 -3.64 2.58 -1.79
CA GLN A 116 -2.61 2.77 -2.79
C GLN A 116 -2.56 1.55 -3.73
N GLY A 117 -2.43 1.79 -5.01
CA GLY A 117 -2.24 0.72 -6.00
C GLY A 117 -3.29 0.80 -7.10
N ASN A 118 -3.53 -0.24 -7.85
CA ASN A 118 -2.78 -1.50 -7.90
C ASN A 118 -2.74 -1.99 -9.36
N LEU A 119 -2.36 -1.06 -10.26
CA LEU A 119 -2.26 -1.38 -11.69
C LEU A 119 -1.32 -2.57 -11.88
N ASP A 120 -1.73 -3.51 -12.72
CA ASP A 120 -0.87 -4.64 -13.11
C ASP A 120 0.40 -4.12 -13.79
N PRO A 121 1.61 -4.41 -13.25
CA PRO A 121 2.87 -4.00 -13.87
C PRO A 121 3.06 -4.49 -15.29
N MET A 122 2.43 -5.59 -15.68
CA MET A 122 2.50 -6.10 -17.05
C MET A 122 1.92 -5.14 -18.08
N LEU A 123 1.01 -4.27 -17.68
CA LEU A 123 0.52 -3.19 -18.54
C LEU A 123 1.59 -2.14 -18.86
N MET A 124 2.63 -2.03 -18.01
CA MET A 124 3.78 -1.18 -18.30
C MET A 124 4.69 -1.77 -19.39
N VAL A 125 4.65 -3.09 -19.57
CA VAL A 125 5.37 -3.78 -20.66
C VAL A 125 4.59 -3.66 -21.98
N THR A 126 3.28 -3.89 -21.93
CA THR A 126 2.45 -3.91 -23.14
C THR A 126 2.04 -2.51 -23.66
N GLY A 127 1.85 -1.55 -22.75
CA GLY A 127 1.42 -0.19 -23.10
C GLY A 127 0.07 -0.10 -23.81
N GLY A 128 -0.07 0.92 -24.66
CA GLY A 128 -1.19 1.08 -25.59
C GLY A 128 -2.54 1.38 -24.93
N ALA A 129 -3.62 1.05 -25.64
CA ALA A 129 -4.98 1.33 -25.19
C ALA A 129 -5.32 0.63 -23.87
N ALA A 130 -4.86 -0.60 -23.67
CA ALA A 130 -5.13 -1.38 -22.46
C ALA A 130 -4.59 -0.69 -21.19
N LEU A 131 -3.38 -0.13 -21.26
CA LEU A 131 -2.79 0.66 -20.16
C LEU A 131 -3.63 1.90 -19.88
N THR A 132 -3.92 2.70 -20.90
CA THR A 132 -4.66 3.96 -20.78
C THR A 132 -6.07 3.77 -20.22
N GLU A 133 -6.82 2.82 -20.79
CA GLU A 133 -8.20 2.56 -20.37
C GLU A 133 -8.28 1.97 -18.96
N THR A 134 -7.35 1.08 -18.62
CA THR A 134 -7.31 0.52 -17.27
C THR A 134 -6.96 1.58 -16.23
N ALA A 135 -5.97 2.44 -16.50
CA ALA A 135 -5.62 3.54 -15.60
C ALA A 135 -6.82 4.49 -15.38
N LYS A 136 -7.51 4.89 -16.45
CA LYS A 136 -8.70 5.76 -16.35
C LYS A 136 -9.84 5.11 -15.56
N ARG A 137 -10.11 3.81 -15.79
CA ARG A 137 -11.13 3.08 -15.02
C ARG A 137 -10.79 3.03 -13.51
N MET A 138 -9.50 2.80 -13.17
CA MET A 138 -9.04 2.78 -11.78
C MET A 138 -9.22 4.14 -11.11
N VAL A 139 -8.80 5.21 -11.76
CA VAL A 139 -8.99 6.59 -11.25
C VAL A 139 -10.48 6.89 -11.04
N ALA A 140 -11.33 6.56 -12.01
CA ALA A 140 -12.77 6.76 -11.89
C ALA A 140 -13.40 5.94 -10.75
N ALA A 141 -12.98 4.68 -10.57
CA ALA A 141 -13.49 3.80 -9.51
C ALA A 141 -13.12 4.28 -8.09
N MET A 142 -12.05 5.07 -7.98
CA MET A 142 -11.53 5.55 -6.70
C MET A 142 -11.85 7.03 -6.42
N GLN A 143 -12.69 7.66 -7.23
CA GLN A 143 -13.15 9.02 -6.96
C GLN A 143 -13.90 9.10 -5.62
N GLY A 144 -13.63 10.17 -4.86
CA GLY A 144 -14.24 10.41 -3.56
C GLY A 144 -13.61 9.69 -2.38
N VAL A 145 -12.61 8.82 -2.59
CA VAL A 145 -11.86 8.17 -1.50
C VAL A 145 -10.40 8.60 -1.52
N PRO A 146 -9.72 8.63 -0.36
CA PRO A 146 -8.27 8.86 -0.31
C PRO A 146 -7.54 7.76 -1.09
N TYR A 147 -6.95 8.13 -2.22
CA TYR A 147 -6.33 7.17 -3.14
C TYR A 147 -5.00 7.67 -3.70
N ILE A 148 -4.01 6.81 -3.71
CA ILE A 148 -2.71 7.03 -4.32
C ILE A 148 -2.59 6.04 -5.48
N PHE A 149 -2.67 6.55 -6.71
CA PHE A 149 -2.45 5.69 -7.88
C PHE A 149 -1.04 5.13 -7.87
N ASN A 150 -0.91 3.82 -8.04
CA ASN A 150 0.37 3.12 -8.13
C ASN A 150 0.21 1.79 -8.86
N LEU A 151 1.34 1.16 -9.17
CA LEU A 151 1.37 -0.24 -9.60
C LEU A 151 1.12 -1.17 -8.41
N GLY A 152 0.59 -2.35 -8.66
CA GLY A 152 0.37 -3.38 -7.64
C GLY A 152 1.64 -4.16 -7.25
N HIS A 153 2.75 -3.91 -7.96
CA HIS A 153 4.10 -4.37 -7.65
C HIS A 153 5.12 -3.46 -8.32
N GLY A 154 6.42 -3.71 -8.11
CA GLY A 154 7.48 -2.99 -8.81
C GLY A 154 7.36 -3.10 -10.33
N ILE A 155 7.73 -2.04 -11.02
CA ILE A 155 7.87 -2.06 -12.49
C ILE A 155 8.94 -3.07 -12.89
N THR A 156 8.70 -3.80 -13.97
CA THR A 156 9.66 -4.78 -14.47
C THR A 156 10.70 -4.13 -15.37
N PRO A 157 11.92 -4.70 -15.50
CA PRO A 157 12.96 -4.15 -16.37
C PRO A 157 12.58 -4.06 -17.85
N ASP A 158 11.60 -4.87 -18.28
CA ASP A 158 11.13 -4.96 -19.67
C ASP A 158 10.14 -3.83 -20.03
N ALA A 159 9.73 -3.01 -19.05
CA ALA A 159 8.80 -1.92 -19.30
C ALA A 159 9.46 -0.79 -20.09
N ASP A 160 8.76 -0.34 -21.16
CA ASP A 160 9.22 0.82 -21.92
C ASP A 160 9.02 2.10 -21.09
N PRO A 161 10.07 2.93 -20.90
CA PRO A 161 9.94 4.24 -20.25
C PRO A 161 8.86 5.14 -20.85
N ALA A 162 8.58 5.04 -22.14
CA ALA A 162 7.51 5.79 -22.80
C ALA A 162 6.12 5.45 -22.24
N HIS A 163 5.93 4.23 -21.75
CA HIS A 163 4.68 3.82 -21.12
C HIS A 163 4.45 4.49 -19.76
N VAL A 164 5.51 4.94 -19.08
CA VAL A 164 5.39 5.76 -17.86
C VAL A 164 4.76 7.12 -18.21
N GLU A 165 5.21 7.77 -19.27
CA GLU A 165 4.59 9.02 -19.73
C GLU A 165 3.14 8.80 -20.16
N GLN A 166 2.86 7.72 -20.89
CA GLN A 166 1.51 7.35 -21.28
C GLN A 166 0.61 7.19 -20.07
N LEU A 167 1.08 6.46 -19.05
CA LEU A 167 0.35 6.27 -17.79
C LEU A 167 0.08 7.59 -17.08
N LEU A 168 1.09 8.45 -16.95
CA LEU A 168 0.94 9.76 -16.30
C LEU A 168 -0.10 10.63 -16.99
N ARG A 169 -0.13 10.65 -18.31
CA ARG A 169 -1.17 11.35 -19.10
C ARG A 169 -2.57 10.76 -18.85
N ALA A 170 -2.66 9.44 -18.75
CA ALA A 170 -3.95 8.78 -18.51
C ALA A 170 -4.51 9.04 -17.11
N VAL A 171 -3.64 9.19 -16.11
CA VAL A 171 -4.02 9.40 -14.71
C VAL A 171 -4.32 10.87 -14.41
N ARG A 172 -3.59 11.79 -15.04
CA ARG A 172 -3.71 13.24 -14.77
C ARG A 172 -4.74 13.96 -15.64
N GLY A 173 -5.13 13.39 -16.77
CA GLY A 173 -6.03 13.99 -17.76
C GLY A 173 -5.27 14.70 -18.85
#